data_e29ecc134b95b30861e7c808d76946aa
#
_entry.id   e29ecc134b95b30861e7c808d76946aa
#
_cell.length_a   1.000
_cell.length_b   1.000
_cell.length_c   1.000
_cell.angle_alpha   90.00
_cell.angle_beta   90.00
_cell.angle_gamma   90.00
#
_symmetry.space_group_name_H-M   'P 1'
#
loop_
_entity.id
_entity.type
_entity.pdbx_description
1 polymer ?
#
loop_
_entity_poly.entity_id
_entity_poly.type
_entity_poly.pdbx_seq_one_letter_code
_entity_poly.pdbx_strand_id
1 'polypeptide(L)'
;MKLIPPIVLLLAAFAVAQTQQSSKPKTIQGSGCIEKAVESSCHVITDSKTGELYNLHFSGKVPKNGTAIWFKGTEHQGMTTCMQGKPVNVTQWRKEKGIKCPPPAQPVRGGH
;
A
#
# COMPACT_ATOMS: atom_id res chain seq x y z
N MET A 1 16.36 51.54 -46.76
CA MET A 1 16.74 50.88 -45.96
C MET A 1 15.80 50.01 -45.35
N LYS A 2 15.98 48.96 -45.13
CA LYS A 2 15.17 48.16 -44.65
C LYS A 2 15.52 47.60 -43.47
N LEU A 3 14.78 47.61 -42.51
CA LEU A 3 15.04 47.15 -41.34
C LEU A 3 14.55 45.83 -41.23
N ILE A 4 15.32 44.93 -41.08
CA ILE A 4 14.90 43.60 -40.87
C ILE A 4 14.61 43.47 -39.46
N PRO A 5 13.40 43.18 -39.14
CA PRO A 5 13.08 42.97 -37.75
C PRO A 5 13.84 41.76 -37.27
N PRO A 6 14.44 41.90 -36.16
CA PRO A 6 15.14 40.78 -35.58
C PRO A 6 14.14 39.70 -35.39
N ILE A 7 14.44 38.64 -35.98
CA ILE A 7 13.63 37.50 -35.75
C ILE A 7 13.84 37.14 -34.34
N VAL A 8 12.87 37.43 -33.61
CA VAL A 8 12.91 37.00 -32.26
C VAL A 8 12.77 35.54 -32.30
N LEU A 9 13.83 34.91 -32.22
CA LEU A 9 13.81 33.52 -32.04
C LEU A 9 13.29 33.32 -30.68
N LEU A 10 12.05 33.13 -30.61
CA LEU A 10 11.47 32.68 -29.42
C LEU A 10 11.89 31.25 -29.28
N LEU A 11 12.99 31.08 -28.72
CA LEU A 11 13.31 29.79 -28.22
C LEU A 11 12.47 29.60 -27.04
N ALA A 12 11.31 29.12 -27.30
CA ALA A 12 10.53 28.64 -26.21
C ALA A 12 11.31 27.51 -25.64
N ALA A 13 12.04 27.84 -24.64
CA ALA A 13 12.65 26.79 -23.90
C ALA A 13 11.51 26.01 -23.31
N PHE A 14 11.24 24.92 -23.94
CA PHE A 14 10.34 24.01 -23.35
C PHE A 14 11.04 23.45 -22.16
N ALA A 15 10.83 24.08 -21.07
CA ALA A 15 11.13 23.41 -19.86
C ALA A 15 10.18 22.25 -19.82
N VAL A 16 10.63 21.19 -20.31
CA VAL A 16 9.90 19.96 -20.12
C VAL A 16 9.94 19.75 -18.66
N ALA A 17 8.87 20.09 -18.04
CA ALA A 17 8.70 19.68 -16.68
C ALA A 17 8.71 18.19 -16.73
N GLN A 18 9.83 17.64 -16.54
CA GLN A 18 9.90 16.25 -16.36
C GLN A 18 9.21 15.98 -15.07
N THR A 19 8.03 15.51 -15.20
CA THR A 19 7.44 14.89 -14.08
C THR A 19 8.31 13.74 -13.74
N GLN A 20 9.23 14.01 -12.94
CA GLN A 20 9.92 12.93 -12.34
C GLN A 20 8.90 12.26 -11.52
N GLN A 21 8.50 11.13 -11.95
CA GLN A 21 7.78 10.28 -11.10
C GLN A 21 8.60 10.16 -9.87
N SER A 22 8.19 10.87 -8.86
CA SER A 22 8.88 10.77 -7.62
C SER A 22 8.84 9.31 -7.26
N SER A 23 9.99 8.78 -7.04
CA SER A 23 10.11 7.43 -6.56
C SER A 23 9.64 7.33 -5.12
N LYS A 24 8.96 8.33 -4.63
CA LYS A 24 8.42 8.27 -3.29
C LYS A 24 7.31 7.25 -3.24
N PRO A 25 7.42 6.28 -2.35
CA PRO A 25 6.35 5.31 -2.20
C PRO A 25 5.05 5.99 -1.84
N LYS A 26 3.98 5.47 -2.36
CA LYS A 26 2.68 5.99 -2.09
C LYS A 26 2.27 5.69 -0.66
N THR A 27 1.64 6.64 -0.02
CA THR A 27 1.09 6.42 1.32
C THR A 27 -0.22 5.67 1.20
N ILE A 28 -0.37 4.65 2.01
CA ILE A 28 -1.56 3.80 2.01
C ILE A 28 -2.13 3.74 3.42
N GLN A 29 -3.43 3.84 3.51
CA GLN A 29 -4.13 3.69 4.77
C GLN A 29 -5.30 2.75 4.56
N GLY A 30 -5.65 2.03 5.60
CA GLY A 30 -6.80 1.14 5.53
C GLY A 30 -7.15 0.61 6.89
N SER A 31 -8.21 -0.14 6.94
CA SER A 31 -8.63 -0.78 8.18
C SER A 31 -9.37 -2.06 7.87
N GLY A 32 -9.27 -3.00 8.75
CA GLY A 32 -9.92 -4.29 8.54
C GLY A 32 -9.44 -5.29 9.56
N CYS A 33 -9.67 -6.54 9.28
CA CYS A 33 -9.28 -7.62 10.17
C CYS A 33 -8.03 -8.31 9.66
N ILE A 34 -7.04 -8.43 10.51
CA ILE A 34 -5.80 -9.09 10.15
C ILE A 34 -6.04 -10.59 9.99
N GLU A 35 -5.58 -11.13 8.90
CA GLU A 35 -5.69 -12.56 8.64
C GLU A 35 -4.35 -13.11 8.23
N LYS A 36 -4.16 -14.39 8.50
CA LYS A 36 -2.96 -15.05 8.09
C LYS A 36 -3.11 -15.44 6.64
N ALA A 37 -2.11 -15.12 5.84
CA ALA A 37 -2.14 -15.53 4.44
C ALA A 37 -1.81 -17.00 4.31
N VAL A 38 -1.87 -17.49 3.08
CA VAL A 38 -1.54 -18.89 2.83
C VAL A 38 -0.11 -19.19 3.26
N GLU A 39 0.80 -18.26 3.01
CA GLU A 39 2.15 -18.39 3.52
C GLU A 39 2.16 -17.99 4.98
N SER A 40 2.72 -18.83 5.81
CA SER A 40 2.61 -18.67 7.26
C SER A 40 3.21 -17.41 7.82
N SER A 41 4.13 -16.79 7.13
CA SER A 41 4.76 -15.58 7.61
C SER A 41 4.12 -14.31 7.09
N CYS A 42 3.06 -14.43 6.33
CA CYS A 42 2.42 -13.27 5.70
C CYS A 42 1.13 -12.91 6.39
N HIS A 43 0.89 -11.61 6.50
CA HIS A 43 -0.33 -11.11 7.09
C HIS A 43 -1.07 -10.28 6.06
N VAL A 44 -2.32 -10.55 5.89
CA VAL A 44 -3.14 -9.80 4.93
C VAL A 44 -4.31 -9.15 5.61
N ILE A 45 -4.82 -8.12 4.98
CA ILE A 45 -5.98 -7.42 5.47
C ILE A 45 -6.80 -6.97 4.27
N THR A 46 -8.10 -7.13 4.38
CA THR A 46 -9.00 -6.60 3.36
C THR A 46 -9.54 -5.29 3.90
N ASP A 47 -9.32 -4.21 3.17
CA ASP A 47 -9.80 -2.92 3.61
C ASP A 47 -11.32 -2.92 3.62
N SER A 48 -11.90 -2.57 4.77
CA SER A 48 -13.34 -2.65 4.96
C SER A 48 -14.10 -1.66 4.10
N LYS A 49 -13.47 -0.61 3.65
CA LYS A 49 -14.13 0.40 2.84
C LYS A 49 -14.03 0.15 1.35
N THR A 50 -12.91 -0.35 0.90
CA THR A 50 -12.66 -0.50 -0.53
C THR A 50 -12.65 -1.94 -1.01
N GLY A 51 -12.47 -2.89 -0.10
CA GLY A 51 -12.32 -4.28 -0.50
C GLY A 51 -10.96 -4.64 -1.02
N GLU A 52 -10.03 -3.69 -1.00
CA GLU A 52 -8.68 -3.94 -1.49
C GLU A 52 -7.94 -4.85 -0.54
N LEU A 53 -7.23 -5.82 -1.06
CA LEU A 53 -6.45 -6.74 -0.25
C LEU A 53 -5.02 -6.23 -0.15
N TYR A 54 -4.52 -6.12 1.06
CA TYR A 54 -3.16 -5.67 1.30
C TYR A 54 -2.37 -6.73 2.03
N ASN A 55 -1.10 -6.79 1.73
CA ASN A 55 -0.14 -7.66 2.38
C ASN A 55 0.71 -6.76 3.26
N LEU A 56 0.58 -6.90 4.56
CA LEU A 56 1.21 -5.97 5.50
C LEU A 56 2.54 -6.48 6.02
N HIS A 57 3.55 -5.64 5.91
CA HIS A 57 4.87 -5.92 6.46
C HIS A 57 5.07 -5.03 7.67
N PHE A 58 5.19 -5.65 8.83
CA PHE A 58 5.38 -4.93 10.06
C PHE A 58 6.84 -4.95 10.45
N SER A 59 7.38 -3.80 10.86
CA SER A 59 8.78 -3.74 11.29
C SER A 59 8.92 -3.94 12.79
N GLY A 60 7.84 -4.00 13.50
CA GLY A 60 7.88 -4.17 14.94
C GLY A 60 6.80 -5.12 15.39
N LYS A 61 6.05 -4.67 16.39
CA LYS A 61 5.01 -5.50 16.95
C LYS A 61 3.95 -5.82 15.88
N VAL A 62 3.53 -7.06 15.85
CA VAL A 62 2.56 -7.53 14.87
C VAL A 62 1.23 -7.81 15.58
N PRO A 63 0.12 -7.31 15.05
CA PRO A 63 -1.18 -7.62 15.66
C PRO A 63 -1.52 -9.09 15.49
N LYS A 64 -2.31 -9.60 16.38
CA LYS A 64 -2.74 -10.99 16.32
C LYS A 64 -3.76 -11.18 15.19
N ASN A 65 -3.77 -12.35 14.61
CA ASN A 65 -4.78 -12.68 13.61
C ASN A 65 -6.16 -12.51 14.21
N GLY A 66 -7.08 -11.99 13.45
CA GLY A 66 -8.42 -11.76 13.91
C GLY A 66 -8.62 -10.43 14.62
N THR A 67 -7.57 -9.62 14.68
CA THR A 67 -7.67 -8.29 15.29
C THR A 67 -8.07 -7.26 14.26
N ALA A 68 -9.02 -6.42 14.61
CA ALA A 68 -9.38 -5.30 13.75
C ALA A 68 -8.39 -4.18 13.99
N ILE A 69 -7.79 -3.68 12.92
CA ILE A 69 -6.81 -2.59 13.04
C ILE A 69 -7.03 -1.54 11.96
N TRP A 70 -6.57 -0.35 12.27
CA TRP A 70 -6.32 0.68 11.28
C TRP A 70 -4.82 0.70 11.06
N PHE A 71 -4.38 0.86 9.83
CA PHE A 71 -2.97 0.94 9.53
C PHE A 71 -2.66 2.06 8.56
N LYS A 72 -1.42 2.49 8.62
CA LYS A 72 -0.88 3.45 7.68
C LYS A 72 0.52 3.01 7.33
N GLY A 73 0.86 3.16 6.08
CA GLY A 73 2.19 2.76 5.65
C GLY A 73 2.49 3.26 4.25
N THR A 74 3.51 2.71 3.66
CA THR A 74 3.92 3.06 2.32
C THR A 74 3.93 1.82 1.45
N GLU A 75 3.69 2.02 0.17
CA GLU A 75 3.75 0.92 -0.77
C GLU A 75 5.12 0.27 -0.73
N HIS A 76 5.14 -1.04 -0.59
CA HIS A 76 6.41 -1.75 -0.57
C HIS A 76 6.97 -1.82 -1.98
N GLN A 77 8.20 -1.42 -2.12
CA GLN A 77 8.87 -1.49 -3.40
C GLN A 77 9.80 -2.67 -3.40
N GLY A 78 9.83 -3.38 -4.47
CA GLY A 78 10.68 -4.54 -4.59
C GLY A 78 9.91 -5.83 -4.43
N MET A 79 10.64 -6.91 -4.40
CA MET A 79 10.04 -8.22 -4.36
C MET A 79 9.62 -8.61 -2.96
N THR A 80 8.57 -9.38 -2.88
CA THR A 80 8.12 -9.91 -1.60
C THR A 80 7.80 -11.38 -1.80
N THR A 81 8.01 -12.16 -0.76
CA THR A 81 7.67 -13.57 -0.81
C THR A 81 6.18 -13.80 -0.64
N CYS A 82 5.46 -12.78 -0.20
CA CYS A 82 4.02 -12.90 -0.01
C CYS A 82 3.32 -12.49 -1.29
N MET A 83 2.67 -13.43 -1.92
CA MET A 83 2.07 -13.19 -3.23
C MET A 83 0.62 -12.71 -3.17
N GLN A 84 0.08 -12.52 -1.99
CA GLN A 84 -1.31 -12.10 -1.86
C GLN A 84 -1.41 -10.62 -1.52
N GLY A 85 -2.18 -9.90 -2.33
CA GLY A 85 -2.47 -8.51 -2.04
C GLY A 85 -1.34 -7.55 -2.37
N LYS A 86 -1.64 -6.28 -2.22
CA LYS A 86 -0.68 -5.23 -2.47
C LYS A 86 0.25 -5.07 -1.27
N PRO A 87 1.55 -5.17 -1.46
CA PRO A 87 2.46 -5.10 -0.31
C PRO A 87 2.58 -3.70 0.25
N VAL A 88 2.51 -3.59 1.56
CA VAL A 88 2.58 -2.32 2.27
C VAL A 88 3.54 -2.44 3.43
N ASN A 89 4.44 -1.49 3.56
CA ASN A 89 5.30 -1.39 4.72
C ASN A 89 4.57 -0.56 5.76
N VAL A 90 4.13 -1.20 6.83
CA VAL A 90 3.33 -0.53 7.84
C VAL A 90 4.23 0.32 8.72
N THR A 91 3.93 1.59 8.80
CA THR A 91 4.67 2.50 9.66
C THR A 91 3.94 2.76 10.96
N GLN A 92 2.63 2.49 11.00
CA GLN A 92 1.83 2.79 12.16
C GLN A 92 0.54 1.97 12.12
N TRP A 93 0.13 1.43 13.23
CA TRP A 93 -1.15 0.74 13.31
C TRP A 93 -1.71 0.84 14.72
N ARG A 94 -3.00 0.66 14.81
CA ARG A 94 -3.67 0.64 16.11
C ARG A 94 -4.93 -0.19 16.01
N LYS A 95 -5.43 -0.63 17.14
CA LYS A 95 -6.66 -1.40 17.16
C LYS A 95 -7.83 -0.52 16.75
N GLU A 96 -8.73 -1.08 15.97
CA GLU A 96 -9.89 -0.36 15.49
C GLU A 96 -11.14 -0.93 16.14
N LYS A 97 -11.85 -0.12 16.91
CA LYS A 97 -12.99 -0.59 17.65
C LYS A 97 -14.26 -0.68 16.82
N GLY A 98 -14.32 0.01 15.72
CA GLY A 98 -15.52 0.05 14.91
C GLY A 98 -15.74 -1.15 14.00
N ILE A 99 -14.79 -2.07 13.97
CA ILE A 99 -14.87 -3.22 13.08
C ILE A 99 -14.91 -4.48 13.90
N LYS A 100 -15.87 -5.33 13.60
CA LYS A 100 -15.96 -6.62 14.26
C LYS A 100 -15.37 -7.68 13.37
N CYS A 101 -14.41 -8.40 13.92
CA CYS A 101 -13.78 -9.46 13.17
C CYS A 101 -14.36 -10.79 13.57
N PRO A 102 -14.64 -11.64 12.59
CA PRO A 102 -15.06 -12.99 12.93
C PRO A 102 -13.91 -13.75 13.57
N PRO A 103 -14.18 -14.79 14.32
CA PRO A 103 -13.09 -15.56 14.89
C PRO A 103 -12.23 -16.12 13.78
N PRO A 104 -10.92 -16.27 14.02
CA PRO A 104 -10.03 -16.78 12.98
C PRO A 104 -10.55 -18.11 12.46
N ALA A 105 -10.48 -18.27 11.16
CA ALA A 105 -10.94 -19.52 10.56
C ALA A 105 -10.13 -20.65 11.15
N GLN A 106 -10.84 -21.62 11.68
CA GLN A 106 -10.15 -22.78 12.21
C GLN A 106 -9.62 -23.59 11.06
N PRO A 107 -8.45 -24.14 11.19
CA PRO A 107 -7.95 -25.01 10.12
C PRO A 107 -8.93 -26.15 9.98
N VAL A 108 -9.35 -26.35 8.76
CA VAL A 108 -10.22 -27.45 8.48
C VAL A 108 -9.50 -28.68 8.92
N ARG A 109 -10.06 -29.36 9.87
CA ARG A 109 -9.49 -30.60 10.23
C ARG A 109 -9.73 -31.46 9.08
N GLY A 110 -8.72 -31.64 8.36
CA GLY A 110 -8.82 -32.45 7.23
C GLY A 110 -9.30 -33.78 7.63
N GLY A 111 -9.53 -34.55 6.86
CA GLY A 111 -9.91 -35.79 7.22
C GLY A 111 -11.34 -35.88 7.26
N HIS A 112 -11.89 -35.03 7.02
CA HIS A 112 -13.26 -35.24 7.00
C HIS A 112 -13.87 -34.77 5.81
#